data_1e117ae4379da3e629e01c1ce629893c
#
_entry.id   1e117ae4379da3e629e01c1ce629893c
#
_cell.length_a   1.000
_cell.length_b   1.000
_cell.length_c   1.000
_cell.angle_alpha   90.00
_cell.angle_beta   90.00
_cell.angle_gamma   90.00
#
_symmetry.space_group_name_H-M   'P 1'
#
loop_
_entity.id
_entity.type
_entity.pdbx_description
1 polymer ?
#
loop_
_entity_poly.entity_id
_entity_poly.type
_entity_poly.pdbx_seq_one_letter_code
_entity_poly.pdbx_strand_id
1 'polypeptide(L)'
;MTKDKYLWIVNKQNHFDKKDLEKFDLLPTRDTDGKTYVESETKNAFDNLRKLMETKHGIALFLTSAGRTVETQERVMKELSREMSEEELLNTVALPGTSEHHTGLALDVKPEIAHSKLVQRFVNTLPIPERIAYLKQPDRETKKQMYATLHQELEQFGFIVRYTADKREITGVRPEPWHIRYVGVENAKAINASGLCLEEYVAQLPTEGEEQEALDEAKAKAEFDNNVKQVIVVHPVVSKVFEEAKQTKEDRVQE
;
A
#
# COMPACT_ATOMS: atom_id res chain seq x y z
N MET A 1 -12.10 13.48 -2.36
CA MET A 1 -10.84 12.71 -2.58
C MET A 1 -9.95 12.92 -1.38
N THR A 2 -9.30 11.90 -0.88
CA THR A 2 -8.39 12.01 0.25
C THR A 2 -7.19 12.89 -0.12
N LYS A 3 -6.67 13.70 0.82
CA LYS A 3 -5.43 14.47 0.65
C LYS A 3 -4.20 13.58 0.56
N ASP A 4 -4.29 12.37 1.10
CA ASP A 4 -3.22 11.39 1.06
C ASP A 4 -3.13 10.75 -0.32
N LYS A 5 -2.08 11.10 -1.07
CA LYS A 5 -1.81 10.53 -2.40
C LYS A 5 -1.69 9.00 -2.41
N TYR A 6 -1.30 8.41 -1.28
CA TYR A 6 -1.15 6.97 -1.15
C TYR A 6 -2.47 6.21 -1.06
N LEU A 7 -3.55 6.90 -0.69
CA LEU A 7 -4.91 6.37 -0.62
C LEU A 7 -5.75 6.67 -1.87
N TRP A 8 -5.13 7.21 -2.91
CA TRP A 8 -5.84 7.52 -4.15
C TRP A 8 -6.28 6.25 -4.87
N ILE A 9 -7.58 6.12 -5.09
CA ILE A 9 -8.18 5.00 -5.82
C ILE A 9 -8.20 5.34 -7.31
N VAL A 10 -7.63 4.44 -8.13
CA VAL A 10 -7.74 4.47 -9.59
C VAL A 10 -8.42 3.19 -10.05
N ASN A 11 -9.60 3.32 -10.63
CA ASN A 11 -10.42 2.22 -11.11
C ASN A 11 -11.40 2.71 -12.19
N LYS A 12 -12.38 1.88 -12.56
CA LYS A 12 -13.40 2.22 -13.60
C LYS A 12 -14.25 3.44 -13.24
N GLN A 13 -14.40 3.80 -11.98
CA GLN A 13 -15.16 4.94 -11.48
C GLN A 13 -14.27 6.17 -11.24
N ASN A 14 -13.01 5.98 -10.95
CA ASN A 14 -12.04 7.02 -10.62
C ASN A 14 -10.89 6.97 -11.62
N HIS A 15 -11.00 7.76 -12.66
CA HIS A 15 -10.02 7.77 -13.74
C HIS A 15 -8.81 8.62 -13.40
N PHE A 16 -7.66 8.15 -13.83
CA PHE A 16 -6.37 8.84 -13.75
C PHE A 16 -6.11 9.60 -15.05
N ASP A 17 -5.85 10.90 -14.93
CA ASP A 17 -5.46 11.75 -16.05
C ASP A 17 -3.95 12.00 -16.08
N LYS A 18 -3.39 12.32 -17.24
CA LYS A 18 -1.97 12.64 -17.39
C LYS A 18 -1.48 13.78 -16.48
N LYS A 19 -2.35 14.79 -16.23
CA LYS A 19 -2.05 15.90 -15.29
C LYS A 19 -1.87 15.41 -13.85
N ASP A 20 -2.41 14.24 -13.50
CA ASP A 20 -2.32 13.68 -12.16
C ASP A 20 -0.91 13.13 -11.83
N LEU A 21 -0.07 12.90 -12.85
CA LEU A 21 1.32 12.50 -12.67
C LEU A 21 2.11 13.50 -11.81
N GLU A 22 1.79 14.79 -11.89
CA GLU A 22 2.46 15.86 -11.12
C GLU A 22 2.27 15.71 -9.59
N LYS A 23 1.29 14.93 -9.16
CA LYS A 23 1.01 14.66 -7.73
C LYS A 23 1.95 13.61 -7.12
N PHE A 24 2.73 12.93 -7.95
CA PHE A 24 3.61 11.83 -7.55
C PHE A 24 5.06 12.17 -7.86
N ASP A 25 5.96 11.88 -6.92
CA ASP A 25 7.40 11.96 -7.12
C ASP A 25 7.89 10.67 -7.79
N LEU A 26 7.95 10.68 -9.13
CA LEU A 26 8.22 9.50 -9.93
C LEU A 26 9.71 9.35 -10.25
N LEU A 27 10.27 8.23 -9.84
CA LEU A 27 11.64 7.84 -10.12
C LEU A 27 11.70 6.81 -11.25
N PRO A 28 12.70 6.91 -12.15
CA PRO A 28 12.90 5.89 -13.17
C PRO A 28 13.30 4.55 -12.54
N THR A 29 12.74 3.47 -13.08
CA THR A 29 13.08 2.10 -12.69
C THR A 29 13.07 1.19 -13.92
N ARG A 30 13.23 -0.11 -13.69
CA ARG A 30 13.10 -1.15 -14.73
C ARG A 30 12.27 -2.30 -14.19
N ASP A 31 11.37 -2.78 -15.02
CA ASP A 31 10.67 -4.05 -14.86
C ASP A 31 11.08 -5.03 -15.98
N THR A 32 10.36 -6.13 -16.14
CA THR A 32 10.66 -7.12 -17.17
C THR A 32 10.50 -6.59 -18.60
N ASP A 33 9.67 -5.55 -18.76
CA ASP A 33 9.37 -4.97 -20.08
C ASP A 33 10.32 -3.80 -20.44
N GLY A 34 11.14 -3.37 -19.49
CA GLY A 34 12.18 -2.39 -19.74
C GLY A 34 12.16 -1.17 -18.82
N LYS A 35 12.25 0.04 -19.39
CA LYS A 35 12.25 1.29 -18.63
C LYS A 35 10.84 1.68 -18.25
N THR A 36 10.65 1.99 -16.98
CA THR A 36 9.39 2.39 -16.37
C THR A 36 9.63 3.39 -15.24
N TYR A 37 8.65 3.64 -14.40
CA TYR A 37 8.77 4.52 -13.23
C TYR A 37 8.09 3.89 -12.00
N VAL A 38 8.40 4.45 -10.84
CA VAL A 38 7.78 4.11 -9.57
C VAL A 38 7.78 5.37 -8.68
N GLU A 39 6.78 5.51 -7.83
CA GLU A 39 6.77 6.59 -6.85
C GLU A 39 7.91 6.40 -5.82
N SER A 40 8.54 7.50 -5.39
CA SER A 40 9.81 7.48 -4.63
C SER A 40 9.74 6.69 -3.33
N GLU A 41 8.70 6.90 -2.52
CA GLU A 41 8.49 6.15 -1.26
C GLU A 41 8.17 4.68 -1.53
N THR A 42 7.37 4.41 -2.56
CA THR A 42 7.07 3.05 -3.02
C THR A 42 8.35 2.31 -3.42
N LYS A 43 9.26 2.99 -4.12
CA LYS A 43 10.55 2.41 -4.49
C LYS A 43 11.40 2.07 -3.26
N ASN A 44 11.54 3.00 -2.33
CA ASN A 44 12.29 2.80 -1.09
C ASN A 44 11.72 1.63 -0.27
N ALA A 45 10.41 1.58 -0.11
CA ALA A 45 9.70 0.51 0.58
C ALA A 45 9.92 -0.85 -0.11
N PHE A 46 9.83 -0.89 -1.44
CA PHE A 46 10.03 -2.12 -2.21
C PHE A 46 11.48 -2.62 -2.16
N ASP A 47 12.48 -1.75 -2.23
CA ASP A 47 13.88 -2.13 -2.11
C ASP A 47 14.19 -2.73 -0.72
N ASN A 48 13.60 -2.19 0.35
CA ASN A 48 13.70 -2.73 1.69
C ASN A 48 12.98 -4.10 1.83
N LEU A 49 11.78 -4.23 1.28
CA LEU A 49 11.03 -5.49 1.23
C LEU A 49 11.83 -6.57 0.49
N ARG A 50 12.40 -6.25 -0.69
CA ARG A 50 13.26 -7.17 -1.45
C ARG A 50 14.44 -7.67 -0.63
N LYS A 51 15.11 -6.76 0.07
CA LYS A 51 16.25 -7.09 0.92
C LYS A 51 15.83 -8.04 2.06
N LEU A 52 14.72 -7.76 2.72
CA LEU A 52 14.19 -8.64 3.78
C LEU A 52 13.82 -10.01 3.22
N MET A 53 13.08 -10.09 2.13
CA MET A 53 12.65 -11.36 1.52
C MET A 53 13.86 -12.22 1.14
N GLU A 54 14.89 -11.63 0.57
CA GLU A 54 16.12 -12.36 0.22
C GLU A 54 16.89 -12.81 1.45
N THR A 55 17.10 -11.95 2.44
CA THR A 55 17.95 -12.25 3.60
C THR A 55 17.27 -13.13 4.65
N LYS A 56 15.98 -12.96 4.87
CA LYS A 56 15.21 -13.71 5.89
C LYS A 56 14.62 -14.99 5.35
N HIS A 57 14.13 -14.98 4.11
CA HIS A 57 13.34 -16.07 3.54
C HIS A 57 14.02 -16.78 2.36
N GLY A 58 15.14 -16.27 1.86
CA GLY A 58 15.78 -16.81 0.66
C GLY A 58 14.93 -16.66 -0.61
N ILE A 59 14.06 -15.66 -0.65
CA ILE A 59 13.13 -15.37 -1.75
C ILE A 59 13.55 -14.07 -2.43
N ALA A 60 13.92 -14.15 -3.71
CA ALA A 60 14.16 -12.98 -4.56
C ALA A 60 12.82 -12.47 -5.11
N LEU A 61 12.62 -11.15 -5.11
CA LEU A 61 11.45 -10.52 -5.72
C LEU A 61 11.84 -9.85 -7.04
N PHE A 62 11.22 -10.27 -8.13
CA PHE A 62 11.36 -9.68 -9.45
C PHE A 62 10.18 -8.73 -9.70
N LEU A 63 10.49 -7.52 -10.13
CA LEU A 63 9.51 -6.54 -10.56
C LEU A 63 9.10 -6.87 -11.99
N THR A 64 7.87 -7.36 -12.16
CA THR A 64 7.35 -7.75 -13.48
C THR A 64 6.60 -6.62 -14.17
N SER A 65 5.96 -5.72 -13.39
CA SER A 65 5.35 -4.50 -13.90
C SER A 65 5.40 -3.42 -12.82
N ALA A 66 5.68 -2.18 -13.21
CA ALA A 66 5.65 -1.00 -12.34
C ALA A 66 4.79 0.10 -12.95
N GLY A 67 5.21 1.36 -12.87
CA GLY A 67 4.46 2.48 -13.42
C GLY A 67 4.27 2.38 -14.93
N ARG A 68 3.10 2.78 -15.39
CA ARG A 68 2.71 2.68 -16.79
C ARG A 68 1.89 3.89 -17.18
N THR A 69 2.30 4.63 -18.23
CA THR A 69 1.54 5.79 -18.68
C THR A 69 0.22 5.38 -19.33
N VAL A 70 -0.72 6.30 -19.41
CA VAL A 70 -2.01 6.08 -20.08
C VAL A 70 -1.79 5.68 -21.55
N GLU A 71 -0.85 6.35 -22.24
CA GLU A 71 -0.50 6.06 -23.63
C GLU A 71 0.13 4.66 -23.79
N THR A 72 0.92 4.23 -22.80
CA THR A 72 1.46 2.85 -22.79
C THR A 72 0.33 1.83 -22.64
N GLN A 73 -0.64 2.12 -21.76
CA GLN A 73 -1.81 1.26 -21.58
C GLN A 73 -2.66 1.15 -22.86
N GLU A 74 -2.87 2.26 -23.57
CA GLU A 74 -3.56 2.27 -24.86
C GLU A 74 -2.84 1.37 -25.87
N ARG A 75 -1.52 1.45 -25.92
CA ARG A 75 -0.71 0.60 -26.82
C ARG A 75 -0.84 -0.88 -26.45
N VAL A 76 -0.75 -1.23 -25.17
CA VAL A 76 -0.91 -2.62 -24.69
C VAL A 76 -2.30 -3.15 -25.08
N MET A 77 -3.37 -2.38 -24.85
CA MET A 77 -4.70 -2.77 -25.25
C MET A 77 -4.81 -2.99 -26.75
N LYS A 78 -4.25 -2.09 -27.55
CA LYS A 78 -4.26 -2.19 -29.02
C LYS A 78 -3.49 -3.42 -29.52
N GLU A 79 -2.40 -3.79 -28.85
CA GLU A 79 -1.64 -4.99 -29.21
C GLU A 79 -2.44 -6.25 -28.88
N LEU A 80 -3.00 -6.34 -27.67
CA LEU A 80 -3.78 -7.50 -27.21
C LEU A 80 -5.13 -7.65 -27.93
N SER A 81 -5.76 -6.56 -28.39
CA SER A 81 -7.00 -6.62 -29.17
C SER A 81 -6.87 -7.34 -30.52
N ARG A 82 -5.65 -7.61 -30.98
CA ARG A 82 -5.40 -8.40 -32.18
C ARG A 82 -5.48 -9.91 -31.94
N GLU A 83 -5.34 -10.34 -30.69
CA GLU A 83 -5.22 -11.75 -30.29
C GLU A 83 -6.38 -12.20 -29.39
N MET A 84 -7.12 -11.27 -28.81
CA MET A 84 -8.20 -11.52 -27.84
C MET A 84 -9.53 -10.97 -28.34
N SER A 85 -10.63 -11.62 -27.96
CA SER A 85 -11.97 -11.03 -28.11
C SER A 85 -12.12 -9.78 -27.20
N GLU A 86 -13.09 -8.92 -27.50
CA GLU A 86 -13.36 -7.72 -26.68
C GLU A 86 -13.69 -8.08 -25.23
N GLU A 87 -14.48 -9.13 -25.02
CA GLU A 87 -14.83 -9.61 -23.68
C GLU A 87 -13.61 -10.11 -22.90
N GLU A 88 -12.74 -10.90 -23.53
CA GLU A 88 -11.49 -11.38 -22.91
C GLU A 88 -10.55 -10.23 -22.60
N LEU A 89 -10.44 -9.25 -23.51
CA LEU A 89 -9.59 -8.07 -23.33
C LEU A 89 -10.05 -7.25 -22.12
N LEU A 90 -11.33 -6.93 -21.99
CA LEU A 90 -11.92 -6.16 -20.89
C LEU A 90 -11.84 -6.87 -19.54
N ASN A 91 -11.79 -8.21 -19.55
CA ASN A 91 -11.59 -9.03 -18.35
C ASN A 91 -10.11 -9.24 -17.97
N THR A 92 -9.18 -8.91 -18.86
CA THR A 92 -7.75 -9.20 -18.70
C THR A 92 -6.93 -7.94 -18.45
N VAL A 93 -7.30 -6.81 -19.06
CA VAL A 93 -6.51 -5.58 -19.04
C VAL A 93 -7.38 -4.39 -18.62
N ALA A 94 -6.85 -3.57 -17.72
CA ALA A 94 -7.51 -2.32 -17.34
C ALA A 94 -7.63 -1.36 -18.54
N LEU A 95 -8.72 -0.63 -18.62
CA LEU A 95 -8.87 0.46 -19.58
C LEU A 95 -7.83 1.57 -19.33
N PRO A 96 -7.39 2.30 -20.35
CA PRO A 96 -6.55 3.48 -20.17
C PRO A 96 -7.17 4.46 -19.17
N GLY A 97 -6.37 4.93 -18.22
CA GLY A 97 -6.84 5.78 -17.12
C GLY A 97 -7.47 5.04 -15.94
N THR A 98 -7.66 3.70 -16.00
CA THR A 98 -8.30 2.95 -14.91
C THR A 98 -7.34 2.00 -14.17
N SER A 99 -6.04 2.05 -14.49
CA SER A 99 -5.01 1.20 -13.87
C SER A 99 -4.29 1.92 -12.74
N GLU A 100 -4.14 1.28 -11.58
CA GLU A 100 -3.34 1.82 -10.47
C GLU A 100 -1.86 1.99 -10.80
N HIS A 101 -1.35 1.25 -11.78
CA HIS A 101 0.02 1.43 -12.28
C HIS A 101 0.30 2.84 -12.80
N HIS A 102 -0.72 3.62 -13.18
CA HIS A 102 -0.53 5.02 -13.59
C HIS A 102 0.04 5.90 -12.48
N THR A 103 -0.22 5.56 -11.22
CA THR A 103 0.26 6.31 -10.05
C THR A 103 1.71 6.04 -9.68
N GLY A 104 2.29 4.92 -10.13
CA GLY A 104 3.57 4.42 -9.64
C GLY A 104 3.53 3.82 -8.22
N LEU A 105 2.32 3.67 -7.63
CA LEU A 105 2.11 3.07 -6.30
C LEU A 105 1.83 1.57 -6.36
N ALA A 106 1.48 1.03 -7.52
CA ALA A 106 1.19 -0.38 -7.74
C ALA A 106 2.35 -1.08 -8.43
N LEU A 107 2.67 -2.27 -7.96
CA LEU A 107 3.75 -3.11 -8.46
C LEU A 107 3.25 -4.54 -8.66
N ASP A 108 3.59 -5.14 -9.80
CA ASP A 108 3.45 -6.58 -9.99
C ASP A 108 4.79 -7.25 -9.68
N VAL A 109 4.78 -8.21 -8.77
CA VAL A 109 5.98 -8.86 -8.29
C VAL A 109 5.91 -10.38 -8.44
N LYS A 110 7.03 -10.98 -8.79
CA LYS A 110 7.19 -12.43 -8.90
C LYS A 110 8.23 -12.90 -7.91
N PRO A 111 7.84 -13.69 -6.89
CA PRO A 111 8.81 -14.32 -6.01
C PRO A 111 9.47 -15.52 -6.70
N GLU A 112 10.78 -15.64 -6.52
CA GLU A 112 11.59 -16.77 -6.97
C GLU A 112 12.60 -17.16 -5.88
N ILE A 113 13.13 -18.38 -5.96
CA ILE A 113 14.19 -18.82 -5.04
C ILE A 113 15.42 -17.92 -5.25
N ALA A 114 15.92 -17.31 -4.19
CA ALA A 114 17.10 -16.46 -4.26
C ALA A 114 18.36 -17.32 -4.48
N HIS A 115 19.01 -17.13 -5.59
CA HIS A 115 20.31 -17.73 -5.88
C HIS A 115 21.42 -16.73 -5.57
N SER A 116 21.87 -16.66 -4.30
CA SER A 116 23.06 -15.89 -3.97
C SER A 116 24.26 -16.36 -4.80
N LYS A 117 25.26 -15.50 -4.99
CA LYS A 117 26.52 -15.89 -5.70
C LYS A 117 27.19 -17.11 -5.06
N LEU A 118 27.03 -17.28 -3.74
CA LEU A 118 27.55 -18.44 -3.01
C LEU A 118 26.76 -19.71 -3.37
N VAL A 119 25.43 -19.64 -3.38
CA VAL A 119 24.53 -20.73 -3.77
C VAL A 119 24.76 -21.08 -5.22
N GLN A 120 24.93 -20.11 -6.11
CA GLN A 120 25.21 -20.35 -7.52
C GLN A 120 26.58 -21.05 -7.75
N ARG A 121 27.60 -20.69 -6.95
CA ARG A 121 28.87 -21.43 -6.94
C ARG A 121 28.69 -22.87 -6.48
N PHE A 122 27.96 -23.07 -5.39
CA PHE A 122 27.63 -24.42 -4.90
C PHE A 122 26.87 -25.23 -5.94
N VAL A 123 25.79 -24.69 -6.50
CA VAL A 123 24.97 -25.34 -7.54
C VAL A 123 25.85 -25.74 -8.76
N ASN A 124 26.82 -24.93 -9.12
CA ASN A 124 27.74 -25.23 -10.22
C ASN A 124 28.69 -26.40 -9.91
N THR A 125 28.87 -26.79 -8.65
CA THR A 125 29.66 -27.98 -8.26
C THR A 125 28.84 -29.27 -8.25
N LEU A 126 27.48 -29.17 -8.32
CA LEU A 126 26.63 -30.34 -8.33
C LEU A 126 26.69 -31.10 -9.66
N PRO A 127 26.50 -32.43 -9.64
CA PRO A 127 26.24 -33.21 -10.84
C PRO A 127 25.09 -32.66 -11.66
N ILE A 128 25.11 -32.81 -12.98
CA ILE A 128 24.11 -32.24 -13.90
C ILE A 128 22.66 -32.55 -13.49
N PRO A 129 22.28 -33.80 -13.15
CA PRO A 129 20.91 -34.09 -12.72
C PRO A 129 20.46 -33.32 -11.46
N GLU A 130 21.35 -33.20 -10.48
CA GLU A 130 21.09 -32.48 -9.22
C GLU A 130 21.03 -30.98 -9.46
N ARG A 131 21.89 -30.45 -10.34
CA ARG A 131 21.85 -29.03 -10.78
C ARG A 131 20.54 -28.71 -11.48
N ILE A 132 20.08 -29.58 -12.39
CA ILE A 132 18.79 -29.41 -13.07
C ILE A 132 17.64 -29.44 -12.06
N ALA A 133 17.66 -30.36 -11.09
CA ALA A 133 16.65 -30.45 -10.04
C ALA A 133 16.63 -29.17 -9.18
N TYR A 134 17.79 -28.65 -8.81
CA TYR A 134 17.93 -27.42 -8.00
C TYR A 134 17.49 -26.17 -8.77
N LEU A 135 17.79 -26.08 -10.06
CA LEU A 135 17.43 -24.94 -10.92
C LEU A 135 16.02 -25.06 -11.49
N LYS A 136 15.33 -26.16 -11.22
CA LYS A 136 13.97 -26.38 -11.68
C LYS A 136 13.06 -25.28 -11.10
N GLN A 137 12.22 -24.70 -11.95
CA GLN A 137 11.22 -23.73 -11.51
C GLN A 137 10.36 -24.34 -10.40
N PRO A 138 10.08 -23.59 -9.33
CA PRO A 138 9.26 -24.07 -8.25
C PRO A 138 7.88 -24.49 -8.77
N ASP A 139 7.36 -25.61 -8.23
CA ASP A 139 6.03 -26.07 -8.56
C ASP A 139 4.94 -25.09 -8.07
N ARG A 140 3.69 -25.38 -8.44
CA ARG A 140 2.55 -24.52 -8.13
C ARG A 140 2.38 -24.30 -6.61
N GLU A 141 2.57 -25.32 -5.80
CA GLU A 141 2.40 -25.23 -4.34
C GLU A 141 3.54 -24.40 -3.72
N THR A 142 4.76 -24.64 -4.12
CA THR A 142 5.91 -23.82 -3.70
C THR A 142 5.72 -22.36 -4.06
N LYS A 143 5.25 -22.04 -5.28
CA LYS A 143 4.94 -20.65 -5.67
C LYS A 143 3.87 -20.03 -4.79
N LYS A 144 2.80 -20.78 -4.50
CA LYS A 144 1.74 -20.32 -3.59
C LYS A 144 2.27 -20.01 -2.20
N GLN A 145 3.15 -20.88 -1.68
CA GLN A 145 3.80 -20.66 -0.37
C GLN A 145 4.70 -19.42 -0.38
N MET A 146 5.44 -19.19 -1.46
CA MET A 146 6.30 -18.00 -1.60
C MET A 146 5.47 -16.70 -1.62
N TYR A 147 4.31 -16.68 -2.29
CA TYR A 147 3.37 -15.56 -2.22
C TYR A 147 2.79 -15.39 -0.82
N ALA A 148 2.41 -16.47 -0.13
CA ALA A 148 1.92 -16.40 1.24
C ALA A 148 2.96 -15.79 2.19
N THR A 149 4.24 -16.18 2.05
CA THR A 149 5.36 -15.59 2.80
C THR A 149 5.54 -14.10 2.47
N LEU A 150 5.47 -13.73 1.19
CA LEU A 150 5.52 -12.32 0.77
C LEU A 150 4.40 -11.51 1.41
N HIS A 151 3.17 -12.01 1.35
CA HIS A 151 1.98 -11.31 1.88
C HIS A 151 2.08 -11.03 3.38
N GLN A 152 2.71 -11.92 4.17
CA GLN A 152 2.94 -11.71 5.60
C GLN A 152 3.91 -10.56 5.91
N GLU A 153 4.79 -10.23 4.98
CA GLU A 153 5.82 -9.19 5.18
C GLU A 153 5.40 -7.81 4.61
N LEU A 154 4.30 -7.73 3.85
CA LEU A 154 3.94 -6.51 3.10
C LEU A 154 3.66 -5.30 4.00
N GLU A 155 2.87 -5.47 5.06
CA GLU A 155 2.33 -4.34 5.84
C GLU A 155 3.42 -3.51 6.52
N GLN A 156 4.51 -4.17 6.99
CA GLN A 156 5.61 -3.47 7.64
C GLN A 156 6.38 -2.54 6.69
N PHE A 157 6.19 -2.71 5.38
CA PHE A 157 6.73 -1.84 4.33
C PHE A 157 5.67 -0.97 3.67
N GLY A 158 4.45 -0.93 4.21
CA GLY A 158 3.38 -0.09 3.71
C GLY A 158 2.67 -0.62 2.46
N PHE A 159 2.80 -1.91 2.16
CA PHE A 159 2.07 -2.55 1.06
C PHE A 159 0.89 -3.37 1.55
N ILE A 160 -0.11 -3.48 0.68
CA ILE A 160 -1.24 -4.41 0.80
C ILE A 160 -1.32 -5.32 -0.43
N VAL A 161 -1.91 -6.51 -0.27
CA VAL A 161 -2.41 -7.29 -1.40
C VAL A 161 -3.68 -6.61 -1.90
N ARG A 162 -3.63 -6.04 -3.10
CA ARG A 162 -4.69 -5.14 -3.57
C ARG A 162 -5.99 -5.85 -3.92
N TYR A 163 -5.89 -7.03 -4.55
CA TYR A 163 -7.03 -7.75 -5.11
C TYR A 163 -7.10 -9.16 -4.54
N THR A 164 -7.96 -9.34 -3.55
CA THR A 164 -8.22 -10.62 -2.88
C THR A 164 -9.53 -11.24 -3.39
N ALA A 165 -9.72 -12.54 -3.17
CA ALA A 165 -10.86 -13.26 -3.70
C ALA A 165 -12.19 -12.81 -3.08
N ASP A 166 -12.19 -12.51 -1.80
CA ASP A 166 -13.35 -12.07 -1.01
C ASP A 166 -13.79 -10.64 -1.31
N LYS A 167 -12.90 -9.81 -1.94
CA LYS A 167 -13.18 -8.40 -2.28
C LYS A 167 -13.48 -8.17 -3.76
N ARG A 168 -13.59 -9.24 -4.56
CA ARG A 168 -13.81 -9.14 -6.00
C ARG A 168 -15.06 -8.34 -6.38
N GLU A 169 -16.15 -8.51 -5.65
CA GLU A 169 -17.41 -7.81 -5.94
C GLU A 169 -17.30 -6.28 -5.75
N ILE A 170 -16.41 -5.84 -4.85
CA ILE A 170 -16.17 -4.41 -4.55
C ILE A 170 -15.15 -3.84 -5.52
N THR A 171 -14.01 -4.53 -5.69
CA THR A 171 -12.91 -4.02 -6.53
C THR A 171 -13.17 -4.19 -8.03
N GLY A 172 -14.04 -5.14 -8.42
CA GLY A 172 -14.30 -5.49 -9.80
C GLY A 172 -13.13 -6.21 -10.50
N VAL A 173 -12.09 -6.61 -9.74
CA VAL A 173 -10.87 -7.24 -10.25
C VAL A 173 -10.76 -8.66 -9.69
N ARG A 174 -10.32 -9.62 -10.53
CA ARG A 174 -10.02 -10.98 -10.09
C ARG A 174 -8.87 -10.99 -9.07
N PRO A 175 -8.73 -12.05 -8.26
CA PRO A 175 -7.61 -12.16 -7.32
C PRO A 175 -6.25 -12.13 -8.02
N GLU A 176 -5.38 -11.26 -7.57
CA GLU A 176 -4.03 -11.06 -8.13
C GLU A 176 -2.98 -11.07 -7.02
N PRO A 177 -2.45 -12.26 -6.65
CA PRO A 177 -1.49 -12.38 -5.56
C PRO A 177 -0.15 -11.68 -5.84
N TRP A 178 0.12 -11.34 -7.10
CA TRP A 178 1.31 -10.62 -7.54
C TRP A 178 1.17 -9.11 -7.43
N HIS A 179 -0.05 -8.57 -7.43
CA HIS A 179 -0.33 -7.14 -7.46
C HIS A 179 -0.35 -6.58 -6.04
N ILE A 180 0.70 -5.85 -5.69
CA ILE A 180 0.83 -5.17 -4.40
C ILE A 180 0.68 -3.67 -4.58
N ARG A 181 0.03 -3.03 -3.62
CA ARG A 181 -0.24 -1.60 -3.62
C ARG A 181 0.39 -0.93 -2.40
N TYR A 182 1.19 0.11 -2.63
CA TYR A 182 1.72 0.95 -1.56
C TYR A 182 0.65 1.94 -1.08
N VAL A 183 0.43 1.97 0.22
CA VAL A 183 -0.54 2.84 0.90
C VAL A 183 0.07 3.54 2.12
N GLY A 184 1.36 3.32 2.39
CA GLY A 184 2.03 3.76 3.64
C GLY A 184 1.82 2.77 4.78
N VAL A 185 2.78 2.73 5.72
CA VAL A 185 2.84 1.69 6.77
C VAL A 185 1.60 1.70 7.68
N GLU A 186 1.17 2.87 8.13
CA GLU A 186 0.03 2.97 9.06
C GLU A 186 -1.28 2.57 8.38
N ASN A 187 -1.49 3.00 7.13
CA ASN A 187 -2.67 2.60 6.36
C ASN A 187 -2.66 1.09 6.05
N ALA A 188 -1.49 0.51 5.71
CA ALA A 188 -1.38 -0.92 5.44
C ALA A 188 -1.75 -1.77 6.67
N LYS A 189 -1.27 -1.39 7.85
CA LYS A 189 -1.64 -2.04 9.12
C LYS A 189 -3.13 -1.91 9.42
N ALA A 190 -3.70 -0.72 9.23
CA ALA A 190 -5.12 -0.47 9.50
C ALA A 190 -6.03 -1.27 8.55
N ILE A 191 -5.70 -1.31 7.25
CA ILE A 191 -6.41 -2.08 6.23
C ILE A 191 -6.36 -3.58 6.55
N ASN A 192 -5.18 -4.12 6.84
CA ASN A 192 -5.04 -5.54 7.17
C ASN A 192 -5.75 -5.90 8.48
N ALA A 193 -5.65 -5.08 9.52
CA ALA A 193 -6.31 -5.32 10.80
C ALA A 193 -7.84 -5.27 10.70
N SER A 194 -8.39 -4.42 9.82
CA SER A 194 -9.83 -4.30 9.60
C SER A 194 -10.39 -5.34 8.63
N GLY A 195 -9.55 -6.00 7.82
CA GLY A 195 -9.98 -6.89 6.74
C GLY A 195 -10.72 -6.19 5.60
N LEU A 196 -10.54 -4.87 5.46
CA LEU A 196 -11.14 -4.06 4.40
C LEU A 196 -10.27 -4.08 3.14
N CYS A 197 -10.87 -3.84 1.97
CA CYS A 197 -10.11 -3.43 0.78
C CYS A 197 -9.89 -1.91 0.79
N LEU A 198 -9.08 -1.41 -0.13
CA LEU A 198 -8.75 0.01 -0.20
C LEU A 198 -10.00 0.89 -0.38
N GLU A 199 -10.96 0.47 -1.20
CA GLU A 199 -12.22 1.18 -1.41
C GLU A 199 -13.03 1.32 -0.12
N GLU A 200 -13.19 0.22 0.62
CA GLU A 200 -13.93 0.21 1.88
C GLU A 200 -13.23 1.05 2.95
N TYR A 201 -11.90 0.97 3.01
CA TYR A 201 -11.10 1.73 3.97
C TYR A 201 -11.22 3.24 3.71
N VAL A 202 -11.02 3.66 2.47
CA VAL A 202 -11.12 5.08 2.08
C VAL A 202 -12.53 5.64 2.30
N ALA A 203 -13.56 4.83 2.09
CA ALA A 203 -14.95 5.24 2.34
C ALA A 203 -15.27 5.47 3.83
N GLN A 204 -14.46 4.95 4.75
CA GLN A 204 -14.62 5.15 6.20
C GLN A 204 -13.79 6.31 6.76
N LEU A 205 -12.89 6.88 5.94
CA LEU A 205 -12.10 8.04 6.38
C LEU A 205 -12.98 9.29 6.44
N PRO A 206 -12.74 10.17 7.42
CA PRO A 206 -13.48 11.43 7.51
C PRO A 206 -13.30 12.26 6.22
N THR A 207 -14.35 12.92 5.83
CA THR A 207 -14.31 13.89 4.73
C THR A 207 -13.53 15.15 5.14
N GLU A 208 -13.09 15.94 4.16
CA GLU A 208 -12.40 17.22 4.44
C GLU A 208 -13.24 18.16 5.33
N GLY A 209 -14.58 18.11 5.21
CA GLY A 209 -15.49 18.89 6.05
C GLY A 209 -15.48 18.42 7.50
N GLU A 210 -15.56 17.10 7.71
CA GLU A 210 -15.52 16.49 9.04
C GLU A 210 -14.15 16.67 9.72
N GLU A 211 -13.06 16.58 8.97
CA GLU A 211 -11.71 16.88 9.50
C GLU A 211 -11.57 18.34 9.93
N GLN A 212 -12.08 19.28 9.12
CA GLN A 212 -12.04 20.70 9.43
C GLN A 212 -12.90 21.04 10.66
N GLU A 213 -14.09 20.48 10.75
CA GLU A 213 -14.99 20.64 11.90
C GLU A 213 -14.35 20.12 13.18
N ALA A 214 -13.78 18.91 13.15
CA ALA A 214 -13.06 18.33 14.30
C ALA A 214 -11.84 19.18 14.71
N LEU A 215 -11.11 19.76 13.73
CA LEU A 215 -9.99 20.65 14.00
C LEU A 215 -10.44 21.96 14.65
N ASP A 216 -11.54 22.54 14.18
CA ASP A 216 -12.08 23.78 14.70
C ASP A 216 -12.67 23.59 16.11
N GLU A 217 -13.34 22.46 16.37
CA GLU A 217 -13.76 22.07 17.72
C GLU A 217 -12.57 21.89 18.69
N ALA A 218 -11.50 21.21 18.21
CA ALA A 218 -10.29 21.02 19.02
C ALA A 218 -9.60 22.35 19.36
N LYS A 219 -9.55 23.30 18.41
CA LYS A 219 -9.01 24.65 18.64
C LYS A 219 -9.87 25.44 19.64
N ALA A 220 -11.20 25.43 19.44
CA ALA A 220 -12.13 26.12 20.34
C ALA A 220 -12.01 25.59 21.79
N LYS A 221 -11.89 24.27 21.94
CA LYS A 221 -11.66 23.64 23.24
C LYS A 221 -10.33 24.05 23.87
N ALA A 222 -9.25 24.09 23.07
CA ALA A 222 -7.92 24.51 23.55
C ALA A 222 -7.90 25.97 23.96
N GLU A 223 -8.59 26.87 23.22
CA GLU A 223 -8.75 28.26 23.60
C GLU A 223 -9.57 28.44 24.87
N PHE A 224 -10.67 27.68 25.01
CA PHE A 224 -11.47 27.65 26.22
C PHE A 224 -10.66 27.23 27.44
N ASP A 225 -9.90 26.10 27.34
CA ASP A 225 -9.07 25.59 28.41
C ASP A 225 -7.96 26.58 28.81
N ASN A 226 -7.39 27.31 27.82
CA ASN A 226 -6.37 28.34 28.09
C ASN A 226 -6.98 29.56 28.77
N ASN A 227 -8.16 30.03 28.36
CA ASN A 227 -8.89 31.14 28.99
C ASN A 227 -9.29 30.77 30.43
N VAL A 228 -9.75 29.54 30.68
CA VAL A 228 -10.06 29.04 32.02
C VAL A 228 -8.81 29.05 32.91
N LYS A 229 -7.66 28.59 32.41
CA LYS A 229 -6.38 28.68 33.14
C LYS A 229 -5.97 30.10 33.48
N GLN A 230 -6.14 31.05 32.55
CA GLN A 230 -5.84 32.45 32.82
C GLN A 230 -6.75 33.06 33.88
N VAL A 231 -8.07 32.76 33.87
CA VAL A 231 -9.03 33.21 34.88
C VAL A 231 -8.67 32.66 36.27
N ILE A 232 -8.25 31.39 36.36
CA ILE A 232 -7.80 30.77 37.60
C ILE A 232 -6.57 31.48 38.18
N VAL A 233 -5.63 31.87 37.32
CA VAL A 233 -4.38 32.56 37.75
C VAL A 233 -4.64 34.00 38.20
N VAL A 234 -5.61 34.70 37.64
CA VAL A 234 -5.86 36.13 37.89
C VAL A 234 -6.89 36.36 39.01
N HIS A 235 -7.76 35.38 39.30
CA HIS A 235 -8.82 35.58 40.30
C HIS A 235 -8.66 34.65 41.52
N PRO A 236 -8.19 35.16 42.69
CA PRO A 236 -7.86 34.33 43.86
C PRO A 236 -9.02 33.46 44.39
N VAL A 237 -10.26 33.93 44.23
CA VAL A 237 -11.47 33.20 44.64
C VAL A 237 -11.71 32.00 43.72
N VAL A 238 -11.49 32.16 42.41
CA VAL A 238 -11.63 31.08 41.43
C VAL A 238 -10.56 29.99 41.61
N SER A 239 -9.30 30.41 41.88
CA SER A 239 -8.22 29.48 42.23
C SER A 239 -8.58 28.60 43.43
N LYS A 240 -9.13 29.18 44.49
CA LYS A 240 -9.48 28.46 45.72
C LYS A 240 -10.58 27.41 45.49
N VAL A 241 -11.62 27.79 44.71
CA VAL A 241 -12.72 26.87 44.37
C VAL A 241 -12.24 25.66 43.51
N PHE A 242 -11.28 25.90 42.60
CA PHE A 242 -10.71 24.81 41.80
C PHE A 242 -9.80 23.89 42.59
N GLU A 243 -9.02 24.42 43.54
CA GLU A 243 -8.21 23.62 44.46
C GLU A 243 -9.07 22.73 45.36
N GLU A 244 -10.15 23.29 45.92
CA GLU A 244 -11.11 22.56 46.75
C GLU A 244 -11.84 21.47 45.95
N ALA A 245 -12.18 21.73 44.68
CA ALA A 245 -12.81 20.73 43.79
C ALA A 245 -11.86 19.60 43.39
N LYS A 246 -10.55 19.87 43.22
CA LYS A 246 -9.53 18.85 42.97
C LYS A 246 -9.37 17.94 44.18
N GLN A 247 -9.24 18.51 45.38
CA GLN A 247 -9.11 17.76 46.62
C GLN A 247 -10.27 16.81 46.85
N THR A 248 -11.52 17.28 46.60
CA THR A 248 -12.74 16.46 46.73
C THR A 248 -12.81 15.30 45.73
N LYS A 249 -12.15 15.43 44.56
CA LYS A 249 -12.04 14.34 43.59
C LYS A 249 -10.98 13.30 43.96
N GLU A 250 -9.85 13.75 44.50
CA GLU A 250 -8.79 12.84 44.97
C GLU A 250 -9.24 12.03 46.17
N ASP A 251 -9.98 12.64 47.11
CA ASP A 251 -10.53 11.95 48.28
C ASP A 251 -11.58 10.87 47.92
N ARG A 252 -12.33 11.06 46.81
CA ARG A 252 -13.31 10.07 46.31
C ARG A 252 -12.68 8.89 45.52
N VAL A 253 -11.44 8.97 45.15
CA VAL A 253 -10.73 7.88 44.43
C VAL A 253 -9.98 6.97 45.42
N GLN A 254 -9.88 7.37 46.70
CA GLN A 254 -9.22 6.62 47.77
C GLN A 254 -10.19 5.86 48.69
N GLU A 255 -11.52 6.01 48.55
CA GLU A 255 -12.55 5.16 49.14
C GLU A 255 -13.05 4.12 48.11
#